data_9d89eb9d19c1318050bad4561b7142f4
#
_entry.id   9d89eb9d19c1318050bad4561b7142f4
#
_cell.length_a   1.000
_cell.length_b   1.000
_cell.length_c   1.000
_cell.angle_alpha   90.00
_cell.angle_beta   90.00
_cell.angle_gamma   90.00
#
_symmetry.space_group_name_H-M   'P 1'
#
loop_
_entity.id
_entity.type
_entity.pdbx_description
1 polymer ?
#
loop_
_entity_poly.entity_id
_entity_poly.type
_entity_poly.pdbx_seq_one_letter_code
_entity_poly.pdbx_strand_id
1 'polypeptide(L)'
;MFWEVMGILEPTYIQKMPENLVRLYAQAEMDILENMAVRIAHYGYWIPAVEHQAKMLEEAGMVREEILARLKTLTGRADRELRQLMQEAGTAALKSDDAVYRRQGLNPPPVSASEDLQKVLQAGYEKTSGAFRNLTLTTARTAAHQFAQALDRAYMQITLGGMDYNTAIRSTIKQLSAEGVGAIRYPTGRTDTIEVAVRRAVVTGVNQTALKLQDARADEMGADLVEVSAHAGARPSHAQWQGGIYSRRGKSRKYPDFVKATGSGTGAGLGGWNCSHSFRPWFEGMSRTYDKALLKEYQAKDYEYNGVKMTEYEALQEQRKIERNIRRWKREQNALQAAGLDSSEASAKITEWNRRQKDFLEQTGLKADGMRAAVGKGGILEGQIVEKSIKNGIMKSGAVSGARNPHSKEARAHAERYYGLVRSMKTDVSRIAKATGFAEEDIRAIKYYIFMEKHDLGGKEPEYFAPDYMMAESWQRLIDGKPELHDMTLLNHEILERELMQEGMPQDEAHIIASQKYNYAKEAGEYYAKIKKYKNE
;
A
#
# COMPACT_ATOMS: atom_id res chain seq x y z
N MET A 1 12.74 32.83 10.51
CA MET A 1 13.62 33.97 10.27
C MET A 1 15.13 33.57 10.24
N PHE A 2 15.49 32.29 10.04
CA PHE A 2 16.89 31.83 9.86
C PHE A 2 17.17 31.29 8.44
N TRP A 3 16.19 31.32 7.56
CA TRP A 3 16.24 30.71 6.22
C TRP A 3 16.75 31.64 5.10
N GLU A 4 17.03 32.91 5.42
CA GLU A 4 17.38 33.93 4.40
C GLU A 4 18.87 34.10 4.13
N VAL A 5 19.76 33.38 4.82
CA VAL A 5 21.20 33.70 4.79
C VAL A 5 22.04 32.79 3.89
N MET A 6 21.58 31.61 3.49
CA MET A 6 22.47 30.61 2.87
C MET A 6 22.16 30.22 1.42
N GLY A 7 21.69 31.03 0.59
CA GLY A 7 21.81 31.00 -0.89
C GLY A 7 21.86 29.65 -1.64
N ILE A 8 21.48 28.52 -1.05
CA ILE A 8 21.46 27.19 -1.67
C ILE A 8 20.14 26.52 -1.31
N LEU A 9 19.56 25.77 -2.26
CA LEU A 9 18.39 24.95 -1.99
C LEU A 9 18.76 23.85 -0.97
N GLU A 10 18.26 23.99 0.26
CA GLU A 10 18.63 23.13 1.37
C GLU A 10 18.25 21.67 1.14
N PRO A 11 19.18 20.71 1.36
CA PRO A 11 18.89 19.28 1.22
C PRO A 11 17.71 18.78 2.06
N THR A 12 17.53 19.34 3.25
CA THR A 12 16.41 19.03 4.16
C THR A 12 15.06 19.46 3.57
N TYR A 13 15.01 20.58 2.86
CA TYR A 13 13.81 21.03 2.16
C TYR A 13 13.41 20.06 1.05
N ILE A 14 14.35 19.65 0.20
CA ILE A 14 14.11 18.67 -0.87
C ILE A 14 13.60 17.34 -0.31
N GLN A 15 14.15 16.88 0.82
CA GLN A 15 13.75 15.61 1.45
C GLN A 15 12.33 15.64 2.02
N LYS A 16 11.84 16.79 2.46
CA LYS A 16 10.48 16.96 3.04
C LYS A 16 9.39 17.18 1.99
N MET A 17 9.73 17.68 0.83
CA MET A 17 8.79 17.98 -0.26
C MET A 17 7.81 16.85 -0.59
N PRO A 18 8.19 15.56 -0.63
CA PRO A 18 7.26 14.52 -1.02
C PRO A 18 6.26 14.09 0.07
N GLU A 19 6.31 14.65 1.28
CA GLU A 19 5.57 14.14 2.44
C GLU A 19 4.05 14.04 2.20
N ASN A 20 3.43 15.04 1.59
CA ASN A 20 2.00 15.03 1.31
C ASN A 20 1.65 13.95 0.27
N LEU A 21 2.42 13.88 -0.82
CA LEU A 21 2.21 12.86 -1.85
C LEU A 21 2.46 11.46 -1.30
N VAL A 22 3.51 11.27 -0.51
CA VAL A 22 3.78 9.98 0.16
C VAL A 22 2.63 9.60 1.08
N ARG A 23 2.06 10.54 1.87
CA ARG A 23 0.90 10.29 2.73
C ARG A 23 -0.33 9.84 1.93
N LEU A 24 -0.59 10.51 0.81
CA LEU A 24 -1.70 10.16 -0.08
C LEU A 24 -1.58 8.74 -0.60
N TYR A 25 -0.39 8.33 -1.04
CA TYR A 25 -0.13 6.99 -1.57
C TYR A 25 0.03 5.93 -0.47
N ALA A 26 0.49 6.29 0.73
CA ALA A 26 0.51 5.38 1.88
C ALA A 26 -0.92 4.98 2.30
N GLN A 27 -1.89 5.90 2.17
CA GLN A 27 -3.30 5.56 2.37
C GLN A 27 -3.79 4.55 1.33
N ALA A 28 -3.47 4.75 0.06
CA ALA A 28 -3.84 3.82 -1.00
C ALA A 28 -3.17 2.44 -0.82
N GLU A 29 -1.92 2.40 -0.37
CA GLU A 29 -1.21 1.15 -0.05
C GLU A 29 -1.97 0.35 1.00
N MET A 30 -2.41 1.02 2.07
CA MET A 30 -3.13 0.36 3.16
C MET A 30 -4.48 -0.19 2.71
N ASP A 31 -5.24 0.63 1.98
CA ASP A 31 -6.54 0.22 1.43
C ASP A 31 -6.42 -1.00 0.49
N ILE A 32 -5.36 -1.05 -0.32
CA ILE A 32 -5.09 -2.18 -1.22
C ILE A 32 -4.73 -3.44 -0.42
N LEU A 33 -3.86 -3.32 0.59
CA LEU A 33 -3.46 -4.45 1.43
C LEU A 33 -4.64 -5.03 2.21
N GLU A 34 -5.49 -4.18 2.78
CA GLU A 34 -6.69 -4.60 3.50
C GLU A 34 -7.67 -5.33 2.57
N ASN A 35 -7.90 -4.81 1.37
CA ASN A 35 -8.74 -5.46 0.37
C ASN A 35 -8.20 -6.85 0.00
N MET A 36 -6.89 -6.96 -0.27
CA MET A 36 -6.26 -8.24 -0.57
C MET A 36 -6.35 -9.23 0.60
N ALA A 37 -6.14 -8.76 1.84
CA ALA A 37 -6.22 -9.60 3.04
C ALA A 37 -7.63 -10.15 3.26
N VAL A 38 -8.66 -9.32 3.09
CA VAL A 38 -10.06 -9.74 3.14
C VAL A 38 -10.36 -10.80 2.07
N ARG A 39 -9.92 -10.60 0.83
CA ARG A 39 -10.12 -11.56 -0.27
C ARG A 39 -9.39 -12.88 -0.01
N ILE A 40 -8.16 -12.84 0.50
CA ILE A 40 -7.41 -14.05 0.89
C ILE A 40 -8.17 -14.82 1.96
N ALA A 41 -8.69 -14.15 3.00
CA ALA A 41 -9.43 -14.80 4.07
C ALA A 41 -10.76 -15.43 3.62
N HIS A 42 -11.35 -14.97 2.50
CA HIS A 42 -12.67 -15.42 2.02
C HIS A 42 -12.62 -16.13 0.66
N TYR A 43 -11.43 -16.53 0.21
CA TYR A 43 -11.27 -17.06 -1.16
C TYR A 43 -12.00 -18.39 -1.40
N GLY A 44 -12.15 -19.23 -0.39
CA GLY A 44 -12.71 -20.58 -0.54
C GLY A 44 -11.73 -21.51 -1.25
N TYR A 45 -10.85 -22.13 -0.47
CA TYR A 45 -9.70 -22.90 -0.97
C TYR A 45 -10.01 -24.36 -1.32
N TRP A 46 -11.16 -24.88 -0.91
CA TRP A 46 -11.59 -26.27 -1.13
C TRP A 46 -12.22 -26.44 -2.51
N ILE A 47 -11.40 -26.24 -3.56
CA ILE A 47 -11.81 -26.37 -4.96
C ILE A 47 -10.74 -27.13 -5.75
N PRO A 48 -11.09 -27.81 -6.87
CA PRO A 48 -10.13 -28.48 -7.72
C PRO A 48 -9.04 -27.53 -8.27
N ALA A 49 -7.84 -28.04 -8.49
CA ALA A 49 -6.71 -27.22 -8.93
C ALA A 49 -6.98 -26.41 -10.21
N VAL A 50 -7.71 -26.96 -11.17
CA VAL A 50 -8.08 -26.27 -12.41
C VAL A 50 -9.01 -25.10 -12.14
N GLU A 51 -9.98 -25.29 -11.25
CA GLU A 51 -10.92 -24.25 -10.83
C GLU A 51 -10.20 -23.17 -10.01
N HIS A 52 -9.28 -23.57 -9.12
CA HIS A 52 -8.43 -22.63 -8.40
C HIS A 52 -7.65 -21.71 -9.36
N GLN A 53 -7.03 -22.24 -10.41
CA GLN A 53 -6.28 -21.42 -11.36
C GLN A 53 -7.19 -20.41 -12.08
N ALA A 54 -8.37 -20.83 -12.52
CA ALA A 54 -9.32 -19.95 -13.18
C ALA A 54 -9.83 -18.83 -12.23
N LYS A 55 -10.25 -19.21 -11.03
CA LYS A 55 -10.75 -18.29 -10.00
C LYS A 55 -9.68 -17.32 -9.52
N MET A 56 -8.44 -17.79 -9.31
CA MET A 56 -7.31 -16.95 -8.93
C MET A 56 -7.02 -15.87 -9.97
N LEU A 57 -7.05 -16.21 -11.27
CA LEU A 57 -6.85 -15.24 -12.35
C LEU A 57 -7.99 -14.21 -12.42
N GLU A 58 -9.23 -14.64 -12.21
CA GLU A 58 -10.40 -13.74 -12.15
C GLU A 58 -10.27 -12.76 -10.98
N GLU A 59 -10.00 -13.25 -9.76
CA GLU A 59 -9.81 -12.42 -8.57
C GLU A 59 -8.64 -11.44 -8.74
N ALA A 60 -7.51 -11.89 -9.30
CA ALA A 60 -6.38 -11.01 -9.58
C ALA A 60 -6.73 -9.94 -10.62
N GLY A 61 -7.57 -10.26 -11.60
CA GLY A 61 -8.10 -9.31 -12.57
C GLY A 61 -8.96 -8.24 -11.90
N MET A 62 -9.88 -8.64 -11.03
CA MET A 62 -10.72 -7.70 -10.27
C MET A 62 -9.89 -6.79 -9.37
N VAL A 63 -8.94 -7.33 -8.63
CA VAL A 63 -8.01 -6.56 -7.77
C VAL A 63 -7.22 -5.55 -8.61
N ARG A 64 -6.74 -5.95 -9.79
CA ARG A 64 -6.03 -5.05 -10.70
C ARG A 64 -6.86 -3.85 -11.12
N GLU A 65 -8.12 -4.07 -11.54
CA GLU A 65 -9.01 -2.99 -11.98
C GLU A 65 -9.38 -2.06 -10.82
N GLU A 66 -9.62 -2.58 -9.63
CA GLU A 66 -9.88 -1.77 -8.42
C GLU A 66 -8.67 -0.88 -8.06
N ILE A 67 -7.45 -1.45 -8.10
CA ILE A 67 -6.23 -0.69 -7.88
C ILE A 67 -6.05 0.41 -8.93
N LEU A 68 -6.28 0.08 -10.21
CA LEU A 68 -6.21 1.05 -11.29
C LEU A 68 -7.20 2.20 -11.09
N ALA A 69 -8.45 1.91 -10.78
CA ALA A 69 -9.47 2.91 -10.52
C ALA A 69 -9.08 3.83 -9.36
N ARG A 70 -8.61 3.25 -8.26
CA ARG A 70 -8.18 4.01 -7.08
C ARG A 70 -6.97 4.89 -7.35
N LEU A 71 -5.93 4.34 -7.96
CA LEU A 71 -4.72 5.11 -8.26
C LEU A 71 -4.97 6.19 -9.31
N LYS A 72 -5.87 5.98 -10.27
CA LYS A 72 -6.28 7.02 -11.23
C LYS A 72 -6.93 8.22 -10.54
N THR A 73 -7.77 8.00 -9.53
CA THR A 73 -8.37 9.11 -8.77
C THR A 73 -7.33 9.93 -8.00
N LEU A 74 -6.27 9.27 -7.52
CA LEU A 74 -5.15 9.94 -6.84
C LEU A 74 -4.24 10.69 -7.80
N THR A 75 -4.06 10.20 -9.04
CA THR A 75 -3.15 10.78 -10.01
C THR A 75 -3.50 12.24 -10.30
N GLY A 76 -4.77 12.59 -10.43
CA GLY A 76 -5.19 13.99 -10.65
C GLY A 76 -4.89 14.93 -9.48
N ARG A 77 -4.94 14.43 -8.24
CA ARG A 77 -4.52 15.21 -7.05
C ARG A 77 -3.00 15.33 -6.99
N ALA A 78 -2.30 14.22 -7.21
CA ALA A 78 -0.85 14.17 -7.24
C ALA A 78 -0.26 15.09 -8.32
N ASP A 79 -0.90 15.17 -9.49
CA ASP A 79 -0.48 16.00 -10.60
C ASP A 79 -0.53 17.50 -10.28
N ARG A 80 -1.59 17.96 -9.61
CA ARG A 80 -1.70 19.36 -9.16
C ARG A 80 -0.65 19.69 -8.10
N GLU A 81 -0.47 18.83 -7.11
CA GLU A 81 0.52 19.03 -6.05
C GLU A 81 1.95 18.97 -6.59
N LEU A 82 2.23 18.06 -7.52
CA LEU A 82 3.52 17.95 -8.18
C LEU A 82 3.88 19.22 -8.97
N ARG A 83 2.92 19.78 -9.71
CA ARG A 83 3.10 21.05 -10.44
C ARG A 83 3.46 22.19 -9.49
N GLN A 84 2.74 22.29 -8.38
CA GLN A 84 3.02 23.30 -7.35
C GLN A 84 4.40 23.10 -6.73
N LEU A 85 4.75 21.87 -6.31
CA LEU A 85 6.05 21.56 -5.73
C LEU A 85 7.21 21.90 -6.67
N MET A 86 7.09 21.60 -7.96
CA MET A 86 8.11 21.92 -8.94
C MET A 86 8.29 23.42 -9.15
N GLN A 87 7.18 24.15 -9.18
CA GLN A 87 7.23 25.60 -9.30
C GLN A 87 7.84 26.25 -8.06
N GLU A 88 7.46 25.80 -6.86
CA GLU A 88 8.01 26.30 -5.59
C GLU A 88 9.52 26.00 -5.48
N ALA A 89 9.94 24.76 -5.76
CA ALA A 89 11.34 24.38 -5.69
C ALA A 89 12.21 25.12 -6.73
N GLY A 90 11.72 25.22 -7.96
CA GLY A 90 12.40 25.96 -9.01
C GLY A 90 12.54 27.45 -8.69
N THR A 91 11.47 28.05 -8.19
CA THR A 91 11.48 29.46 -7.75
C THR A 91 12.44 29.67 -6.57
N ALA A 92 12.44 28.78 -5.58
CA ALA A 92 13.34 28.86 -4.43
C ALA A 92 14.82 28.76 -4.84
N ALA A 93 15.15 27.80 -5.70
CA ALA A 93 16.50 27.61 -6.22
C ALA A 93 17.00 28.85 -6.97
N LEU A 94 16.19 29.36 -7.92
CA LEU A 94 16.56 30.51 -8.73
C LEU A 94 16.61 31.82 -7.91
N LYS A 95 15.71 32.04 -6.96
CA LYS A 95 15.73 33.21 -6.07
C LYS A 95 17.06 33.32 -5.34
N SER A 96 17.57 32.19 -4.89
CA SER A 96 18.87 32.09 -4.23
C SER A 96 20.03 32.42 -5.17
N ASP A 97 20.06 31.79 -6.34
CA ASP A 97 21.11 31.99 -7.34
C ASP A 97 21.09 33.42 -7.88
N ASP A 98 19.91 33.97 -8.15
CA ASP A 98 19.73 35.34 -8.62
C ASP A 98 20.27 36.38 -7.62
N ALA A 99 20.21 36.09 -6.32
CA ALA A 99 20.80 36.94 -5.29
C ALA A 99 22.36 36.97 -5.41
N VAL A 100 22.96 35.82 -5.74
CA VAL A 100 24.41 35.76 -6.00
C VAL A 100 24.79 36.54 -7.27
N TYR A 101 24.05 36.34 -8.36
CA TYR A 101 24.26 37.05 -9.62
C TYR A 101 24.18 38.57 -9.45
N ARG A 102 23.16 39.10 -8.73
CA ARG A 102 23.02 40.53 -8.46
C ARG A 102 24.18 41.10 -7.66
N ARG A 103 24.72 40.35 -6.69
CA ARG A 103 25.91 40.76 -5.93
C ARG A 103 27.15 40.88 -6.81
N GLN A 104 27.18 40.17 -7.93
CA GLN A 104 28.27 40.23 -8.93
C GLN A 104 27.98 41.23 -10.06
N GLY A 105 26.98 42.10 -9.89
CA GLY A 105 26.61 43.11 -10.88
C GLY A 105 25.85 42.57 -12.10
N LEU A 106 25.46 41.32 -12.10
CA LEU A 106 24.60 40.72 -13.12
C LEU A 106 23.13 40.97 -12.82
N ASN A 107 22.30 41.04 -13.85
CA ASN A 107 20.87 41.33 -13.68
C ASN A 107 20.00 40.19 -14.26
N PRO A 108 19.76 39.12 -13.49
CA PRO A 108 18.97 38.01 -13.96
C PRO A 108 17.50 38.45 -14.20
N PRO A 109 16.92 38.14 -15.36
CA PRO A 109 15.51 38.45 -15.65
C PRO A 109 14.56 37.60 -14.77
N PRO A 110 13.33 38.05 -14.56
CA PRO A 110 12.32 37.23 -13.91
C PRO A 110 12.15 35.88 -14.61
N VAL A 111 11.85 34.82 -13.87
CA VAL A 111 11.61 33.48 -14.43
C VAL A 111 10.52 33.50 -15.52
N SER A 112 9.49 34.33 -15.34
CA SER A 112 8.40 34.50 -16.30
C SER A 112 8.82 35.13 -17.62
N ALA A 113 9.96 35.81 -17.68
CA ALA A 113 10.50 36.45 -18.86
C ALA A 113 11.51 35.58 -19.62
N SER A 114 11.93 34.44 -19.06
CA SER A 114 12.85 33.50 -19.71
C SER A 114 12.08 32.31 -20.30
N GLU A 115 12.03 32.24 -21.61
CA GLU A 115 11.43 31.12 -22.34
C GLU A 115 12.11 29.78 -22.02
N ASP A 116 13.44 29.79 -21.90
CA ASP A 116 14.19 28.56 -21.65
C ASP A 116 13.95 28.01 -20.25
N LEU A 117 13.82 28.85 -19.23
CA LEU A 117 13.44 28.42 -17.88
C LEU A 117 12.02 27.88 -17.85
N GLN A 118 11.08 28.49 -18.57
CA GLN A 118 9.71 27.97 -18.69
C GLN A 118 9.67 26.60 -19.38
N LYS A 119 10.42 26.40 -20.45
CA LYS A 119 10.57 25.11 -21.15
C LYS A 119 11.15 24.04 -20.22
N VAL A 120 12.18 24.37 -19.45
CA VAL A 120 12.81 23.45 -18.48
C VAL A 120 11.80 23.04 -17.40
N LEU A 121 11.05 23.99 -16.85
CA LEU A 121 10.03 23.72 -15.83
C LEU A 121 8.93 22.81 -16.36
N GLN A 122 8.42 23.11 -17.55
CA GLN A 122 7.38 22.31 -18.21
C GLN A 122 7.87 20.89 -18.52
N ALA A 123 9.07 20.74 -19.10
CA ALA A 123 9.65 19.43 -19.39
C ALA A 123 9.91 18.60 -18.11
N GLY A 124 10.34 19.23 -17.03
CA GLY A 124 10.52 18.60 -15.73
C GLY A 124 9.21 18.07 -15.17
N TYR A 125 8.15 18.89 -15.23
CA TYR A 125 6.81 18.49 -14.82
C TYR A 125 6.28 17.32 -15.67
N GLU A 126 6.33 17.40 -16.99
CA GLU A 126 5.86 16.35 -17.90
C GLU A 126 6.55 15.00 -17.67
N LYS A 127 7.89 15.03 -17.49
CA LYS A 127 8.68 13.84 -17.18
C LYS A 127 8.24 13.19 -15.87
N THR A 128 8.04 13.99 -14.82
CA THR A 128 7.72 13.46 -13.49
C THR A 128 6.26 13.03 -13.41
N SER A 129 5.33 13.77 -14.01
CA SER A 129 3.92 13.38 -14.17
C SER A 129 3.79 12.08 -14.99
N GLY A 130 4.58 11.93 -16.05
CA GLY A 130 4.70 10.69 -16.82
C GLY A 130 5.15 9.50 -15.97
N ALA A 131 6.11 9.72 -15.07
CA ALA A 131 6.57 8.68 -14.13
C ALA A 131 5.43 8.26 -13.16
N PHE A 132 4.61 9.19 -12.67
CA PHE A 132 3.44 8.87 -11.84
C PHE A 132 2.36 8.08 -12.60
N ARG A 133 2.08 8.45 -13.85
CA ARG A 133 1.15 7.68 -14.70
C ARG A 133 1.63 6.25 -14.92
N ASN A 134 2.92 6.09 -15.20
CA ASN A 134 3.53 4.77 -15.33
C ASN A 134 3.52 3.99 -14.02
N LEU A 135 3.77 4.65 -12.88
CA LEU A 135 3.70 4.05 -11.55
C LEU A 135 2.31 3.48 -11.25
N THR A 136 1.24 4.16 -11.65
CA THR A 136 -0.15 3.69 -11.52
C THR A 136 -0.35 2.34 -12.23
N LEU A 137 0.09 2.24 -13.48
CA LEU A 137 -0.05 1.01 -14.28
C LEU A 137 0.82 -0.13 -13.73
N THR A 138 2.07 0.15 -13.40
CA THR A 138 3.01 -0.85 -12.88
C THR A 138 2.58 -1.34 -11.50
N THR A 139 2.09 -0.47 -10.63
CA THR A 139 1.55 -0.86 -9.30
C THR A 139 0.38 -1.81 -9.43
N ALA A 140 -0.61 -1.50 -10.24
CA ALA A 140 -1.78 -2.35 -10.42
C ALA A 140 -1.39 -3.75 -10.92
N ARG A 141 -0.46 -3.82 -11.87
CA ARG A 141 0.05 -5.10 -12.41
C ARG A 141 0.85 -5.88 -11.37
N THR A 142 1.79 -5.22 -10.68
CA THR A 142 2.67 -5.87 -9.69
C THR A 142 1.87 -6.36 -8.49
N ALA A 143 0.95 -5.54 -7.99
CA ALA A 143 0.10 -5.87 -6.86
C ALA A 143 -0.87 -7.03 -7.18
N ALA A 144 -1.48 -7.04 -8.36
CA ALA A 144 -2.33 -8.16 -8.79
C ALA A 144 -1.54 -9.48 -8.89
N HIS A 145 -0.29 -9.42 -9.37
CA HIS A 145 0.59 -10.58 -9.40
C HIS A 145 0.97 -11.05 -8.00
N GLN A 146 1.30 -10.14 -7.07
CA GLN A 146 1.55 -10.49 -5.66
C GLN A 146 0.32 -11.15 -5.02
N PHE A 147 -0.87 -10.64 -5.29
CA PHE A 147 -2.11 -11.20 -4.81
C PHE A 147 -2.36 -12.62 -5.35
N ALA A 148 -2.18 -12.83 -6.66
CA ALA A 148 -2.30 -14.16 -7.25
C ALA A 148 -1.31 -15.16 -6.61
N GLN A 149 -0.04 -14.74 -6.44
CA GLN A 149 0.96 -15.58 -5.77
C GLN A 149 0.62 -15.87 -4.30
N ALA A 150 -0.02 -14.92 -3.60
CA ALA A 150 -0.48 -15.12 -2.23
C ALA A 150 -1.62 -16.15 -2.17
N LEU A 151 -2.60 -16.07 -3.08
CA LEU A 151 -3.68 -17.04 -3.18
C LEU A 151 -3.16 -18.45 -3.51
N ASP A 152 -2.26 -18.55 -4.50
CA ASP A 152 -1.68 -19.83 -4.91
C ASP A 152 -0.88 -20.48 -3.77
N ARG A 153 -0.11 -19.68 -3.03
CA ARG A 153 0.63 -20.16 -1.86
C ARG A 153 -0.30 -20.68 -0.78
N ALA A 154 -1.35 -19.93 -0.43
CA ALA A 154 -2.32 -20.35 0.57
C ALA A 154 -3.03 -21.65 0.12
N TYR A 155 -3.44 -21.72 -1.15
CA TYR A 155 -4.04 -22.90 -1.73
C TYR A 155 -3.12 -24.14 -1.60
N MET A 156 -1.86 -24.03 -2.00
CA MET A 156 -0.90 -25.11 -1.88
C MET A 156 -0.66 -25.54 -0.43
N GLN A 157 -0.56 -24.60 0.51
CA GLN A 157 -0.36 -24.91 1.92
C GLN A 157 -1.54 -25.67 2.54
N ILE A 158 -2.76 -25.32 2.14
CA ILE A 158 -4.00 -25.93 2.62
C ILE A 158 -4.21 -27.32 1.96
N THR A 159 -4.16 -27.39 0.64
CA THR A 159 -4.51 -28.62 -0.11
C THR A 159 -3.47 -29.72 -0.01
N LEU A 160 -2.19 -29.37 0.21
CA LEU A 160 -1.13 -30.37 0.46
C LEU A 160 -1.05 -30.79 1.93
N GLY A 161 -1.93 -30.28 2.80
CA GLY A 161 -1.94 -30.61 4.23
C GLY A 161 -0.70 -30.09 4.99
N GLY A 162 0.03 -29.14 4.42
CA GLY A 162 1.23 -28.57 5.06
C GLY A 162 0.92 -27.66 6.23
N MET A 163 -0.27 -27.04 6.24
CA MET A 163 -0.77 -26.15 7.31
C MET A 163 -2.28 -26.27 7.41
N ASP A 164 -2.81 -26.07 8.63
CA ASP A 164 -4.24 -25.86 8.79
C ASP A 164 -4.67 -24.55 8.11
N TYR A 165 -5.96 -24.47 7.79
CA TYR A 165 -6.55 -23.35 7.06
C TYR A 165 -6.21 -21.98 7.68
N ASN A 166 -6.46 -21.83 8.98
CA ASN A 166 -6.26 -20.55 9.66
C ASN A 166 -4.79 -20.12 9.69
N THR A 167 -3.88 -21.07 9.91
CA THR A 167 -2.43 -20.83 9.89
C THR A 167 -1.95 -20.45 8.49
N ALA A 168 -2.42 -21.13 7.43
CA ALA A 168 -2.05 -20.81 6.06
C ALA A 168 -2.50 -19.41 5.65
N ILE A 169 -3.76 -19.04 5.94
CA ILE A 169 -4.32 -17.72 5.67
C ILE A 169 -3.55 -16.65 6.43
N ARG A 170 -3.36 -16.82 7.75
CA ARG A 170 -2.60 -15.90 8.59
C ARG A 170 -1.18 -15.70 8.07
N SER A 171 -0.47 -16.79 7.79
CA SER A 171 0.91 -16.77 7.27
C SER A 171 0.98 -16.01 5.94
N THR A 172 0.04 -16.25 5.05
CA THR A 172 -0.03 -15.58 3.75
C THR A 172 -0.26 -14.07 3.89
N ILE A 173 -1.20 -13.64 4.74
CA ILE A 173 -1.46 -12.22 5.00
C ILE A 173 -0.26 -11.56 5.68
N LYS A 174 0.39 -12.22 6.64
CA LYS A 174 1.62 -11.73 7.28
C LYS A 174 2.74 -11.49 6.27
N GLN A 175 2.95 -12.43 5.35
CA GLN A 175 3.98 -12.29 4.32
C GLN A 175 3.64 -11.14 3.35
N LEU A 176 2.41 -11.08 2.83
CA LEU A 176 1.97 -10.00 1.95
C LEU A 176 2.14 -8.61 2.61
N SER A 177 1.77 -8.50 3.88
CA SER A 177 1.89 -7.25 4.65
C SER A 177 3.35 -6.87 4.92
N ALA A 178 4.22 -7.85 5.14
CA ALA A 178 5.65 -7.61 5.32
C ALA A 178 6.31 -7.07 4.05
N GLU A 179 5.92 -7.60 2.89
CA GLU A 179 6.38 -7.15 1.58
C GLU A 179 5.84 -5.75 1.22
N GLY A 180 4.60 -5.45 1.63
CA GLY A 180 3.86 -4.25 1.21
C GLY A 180 3.37 -4.35 -0.23
N VAL A 181 2.66 -3.33 -0.72
CA VAL A 181 2.19 -3.29 -2.11
C VAL A 181 3.33 -2.94 -3.04
N GLY A 182 3.72 -3.88 -3.89
CA GLY A 182 4.76 -3.68 -4.88
C GLY A 182 4.31 -2.74 -6.00
N ALA A 183 5.12 -1.73 -6.25
CA ALA A 183 4.89 -0.76 -7.31
C ALA A 183 5.79 -0.98 -8.53
N ILE A 184 7.05 -1.27 -8.30
CA ILE A 184 8.03 -1.49 -9.37
C ILE A 184 8.82 -2.76 -9.05
N ARG A 185 8.76 -3.73 -9.95
CA ARG A 185 9.61 -4.92 -9.89
C ARG A 185 10.76 -4.76 -10.87
N TYR A 186 11.97 -4.87 -10.36
CA TYR A 186 13.20 -4.77 -11.17
C TYR A 186 13.62 -6.15 -11.71
N PRO A 187 14.39 -6.19 -12.81
CA PRO A 187 14.94 -7.44 -13.35
C PRO A 187 15.82 -8.22 -12.33
N THR A 188 16.40 -7.52 -11.36
CA THR A 188 17.17 -8.11 -10.25
C THR A 188 16.32 -8.86 -9.21
N GLY A 189 14.99 -8.90 -9.39
CA GLY A 189 14.04 -9.48 -8.43
C GLY A 189 13.64 -8.55 -7.29
N ARG A 190 14.32 -7.40 -7.11
CA ARG A 190 13.94 -6.40 -6.12
C ARG A 190 12.60 -5.76 -6.48
N THR A 191 11.77 -5.52 -5.47
CA THR A 191 10.52 -4.79 -5.61
C THR A 191 10.54 -3.56 -4.72
N ASP A 192 10.21 -2.39 -5.27
CA ASP A 192 9.94 -1.18 -4.48
C ASP A 192 8.45 -1.09 -4.18
N THR A 193 8.12 -0.77 -2.93
CA THR A 193 6.74 -0.46 -2.52
C THR A 193 6.27 0.88 -3.09
N ILE A 194 4.97 1.12 -3.05
CA ILE A 194 4.36 2.39 -3.53
C ILE A 194 5.04 3.60 -2.89
N GLU A 195 5.21 3.60 -1.56
CA GLU A 195 5.84 4.71 -0.84
C GLU A 195 7.26 5.00 -1.34
N VAL A 196 8.08 3.95 -1.48
CA VAL A 196 9.48 4.10 -1.95
C VAL A 196 9.52 4.65 -3.37
N ALA A 197 8.65 4.15 -4.24
CA ALA A 197 8.58 4.58 -5.64
C ALA A 197 8.10 6.03 -5.77
N VAL A 198 7.05 6.42 -5.02
CA VAL A 198 6.51 7.80 -5.00
C VAL A 198 7.56 8.77 -4.46
N ARG A 199 8.16 8.48 -3.30
CA ARG A 199 9.20 9.33 -2.72
C ARG A 199 10.36 9.54 -3.68
N ARG A 200 10.82 8.47 -4.33
CA ARG A 200 11.90 8.55 -5.32
C ARG A 200 11.50 9.39 -6.52
N ALA A 201 10.30 9.19 -7.06
CA ALA A 201 9.83 9.94 -8.23
C ALA A 201 9.78 11.45 -7.94
N VAL A 202 9.23 11.85 -6.77
CA VAL A 202 9.14 13.26 -6.39
C VAL A 202 10.52 13.86 -6.12
N VAL A 203 11.29 13.28 -5.20
CA VAL A 203 12.63 13.82 -4.83
C VAL A 203 13.51 13.94 -6.05
N THR A 204 13.59 12.88 -6.88
CA THR A 204 14.44 12.89 -8.06
C THR A 204 13.92 13.87 -9.12
N GLY A 205 12.60 13.86 -9.39
CA GLY A 205 12.00 14.73 -10.41
C GLY A 205 12.12 16.21 -10.07
N VAL A 206 11.79 16.58 -8.84
CA VAL A 206 11.86 17.97 -8.37
C VAL A 206 13.32 18.46 -8.33
N ASN A 207 14.23 17.65 -7.75
CA ASN A 207 15.63 18.03 -7.67
C ASN A 207 16.28 18.16 -9.06
N GLN A 208 16.03 17.21 -9.98
CA GLN A 208 16.53 17.32 -11.35
C GLN A 208 15.99 18.55 -12.09
N THR A 209 14.74 18.93 -11.85
CA THR A 209 14.17 20.13 -12.45
C THR A 209 14.82 21.39 -11.90
N ALA A 210 14.98 21.47 -10.57
CA ALA A 210 15.68 22.59 -9.92
C ALA A 210 17.12 22.74 -10.43
N LEU A 211 17.88 21.66 -10.50
CA LEU A 211 19.24 21.66 -11.03
C LEU A 211 19.31 22.11 -12.49
N LYS A 212 18.38 21.68 -13.34
CA LYS A 212 18.33 22.13 -14.73
C LYS A 212 17.95 23.60 -14.86
N LEU A 213 17.07 24.11 -13.99
CA LEU A 213 16.77 25.54 -13.95
C LEU A 213 17.99 26.36 -13.53
N GLN A 214 18.73 25.90 -12.51
CA GLN A 214 19.98 26.53 -12.09
C GLN A 214 21.04 26.50 -13.19
N ASP A 215 21.11 25.38 -13.92
CA ASP A 215 22.04 25.23 -15.04
C ASP A 215 21.72 26.19 -16.19
N ALA A 216 20.45 26.25 -16.61
CA ALA A 216 19.98 27.17 -17.64
C ALA A 216 20.17 28.65 -17.23
N ARG A 217 19.87 28.98 -15.96
CA ARG A 217 20.12 30.33 -15.43
C ARG A 217 21.61 30.68 -15.44
N ALA A 218 22.47 29.74 -15.09
CA ALA A 218 23.91 29.94 -15.14
C ALA A 218 24.41 30.17 -16.58
N ASP A 219 23.78 29.53 -17.57
CA ASP A 219 24.07 29.79 -18.99
C ASP A 219 23.61 31.19 -19.42
N GLU A 220 22.41 31.64 -19.03
CA GLU A 220 21.94 33.02 -19.28
C GLU A 220 22.88 34.07 -18.68
N MET A 221 23.43 33.79 -17.50
CA MET A 221 24.34 34.71 -16.80
C MET A 221 25.82 34.55 -17.19
N GLY A 222 26.14 33.62 -18.06
CA GLY A 222 27.53 33.35 -18.48
C GLY A 222 28.43 32.78 -17.37
N ALA A 223 27.83 32.22 -16.29
CA ALA A 223 28.56 31.69 -15.15
C ALA A 223 29.03 30.25 -15.40
N ASP A 224 30.30 29.97 -15.15
CA ASP A 224 30.88 28.63 -15.31
C ASP A 224 31.13 27.92 -13.97
N LEU A 225 31.52 28.66 -12.94
CA LEU A 225 31.88 28.05 -11.67
C LEU A 225 30.64 27.89 -10.75
N VAL A 226 30.58 26.75 -10.12
CA VAL A 226 29.51 26.43 -9.12
C VAL A 226 30.09 25.79 -7.87
N GLU A 227 29.48 26.10 -6.72
CA GLU A 227 29.72 25.43 -5.44
C GLU A 227 28.58 24.44 -5.18
N VAL A 228 28.94 23.17 -4.99
CA VAL A 228 27.94 22.11 -4.69
C VAL A 228 27.56 22.16 -3.23
N SER A 229 26.28 21.96 -2.93
CA SER A 229 25.79 21.89 -1.54
C SER A 229 26.40 20.71 -0.78
N ALA A 230 26.49 20.85 0.56
CA ALA A 230 26.96 19.80 1.43
C ALA A 230 26.03 19.63 2.64
N HIS A 231 25.95 18.42 3.18
CA HIS A 231 25.23 18.10 4.41
C HIS A 231 25.80 16.85 5.09
N ALA A 232 25.66 16.76 6.41
CA ALA A 232 26.23 15.68 7.20
C ALA A 232 25.64 14.30 6.88
N GLY A 233 24.34 14.22 6.54
CA GLY A 233 23.68 12.98 6.15
C GLY A 233 23.93 12.51 4.71
N ALA A 234 24.96 13.03 4.02
CA ALA A 234 25.31 12.63 2.67
C ALA A 234 25.82 11.18 2.63
N ARG A 235 25.40 10.42 1.60
CA ARG A 235 25.95 9.06 1.40
C ARG A 235 27.46 9.10 1.10
N PRO A 236 28.24 8.07 1.47
CA PRO A 236 29.71 8.10 1.33
C PRO A 236 30.21 8.44 -0.08
N SER A 237 29.53 7.98 -1.14
CA SER A 237 29.88 8.32 -2.52
C SER A 237 29.68 9.80 -2.86
N HIS A 238 28.75 10.49 -2.18
CA HIS A 238 28.49 11.92 -2.37
C HIS A 238 29.34 12.80 -1.45
N ALA A 239 29.73 12.28 -0.29
CA ALA A 239 30.62 12.99 0.63
C ALA A 239 31.98 13.36 0.02
N GLN A 240 32.41 12.64 -1.03
CA GLN A 240 33.68 12.85 -1.71
C GLN A 240 33.73 14.15 -2.52
N TRP A 241 32.60 14.61 -3.04
CA TRP A 241 32.53 15.75 -3.94
C TRP A 241 31.63 16.89 -3.43
N GLN A 242 30.85 16.69 -2.35
CA GLN A 242 30.02 17.75 -1.79
C GLN A 242 30.88 18.95 -1.30
N GLY A 243 30.32 20.14 -1.33
CA GLY A 243 31.00 21.39 -0.92
C GLY A 243 32.16 21.79 -1.84
N GLY A 244 32.41 21.07 -2.94
CA GLY A 244 33.42 21.41 -3.91
C GLY A 244 33.00 22.52 -4.85
N ILE A 245 34.01 23.22 -5.42
CA ILE A 245 33.83 24.19 -6.50
C ILE A 245 34.24 23.51 -7.80
N TYR A 246 33.38 23.62 -8.82
CA TYR A 246 33.52 22.93 -10.10
C TYR A 246 33.29 23.86 -11.29
N SER A 247 33.93 23.56 -12.43
CA SER A 247 33.63 24.18 -13.71
C SER A 247 32.52 23.39 -14.42
N ARG A 248 31.38 24.02 -14.69
CA ARG A 248 30.23 23.41 -15.37
C ARG A 248 30.58 22.97 -16.80
N ARG A 249 31.37 23.76 -17.50
CA ARG A 249 31.77 23.53 -18.91
C ARG A 249 33.11 22.82 -19.05
N GLY A 250 33.77 22.47 -17.92
CA GLY A 250 35.05 21.79 -17.91
C GLY A 250 36.20 22.61 -18.53
N LYS A 251 36.05 23.94 -18.65
CA LYS A 251 37.02 24.83 -19.29
C LYS A 251 38.09 25.35 -18.34
N SER A 252 37.89 25.23 -17.05
CA SER A 252 38.81 25.70 -16.05
C SER A 252 40.00 24.74 -15.88
N ARG A 253 41.21 25.25 -15.82
CA ARG A 253 42.39 24.48 -15.42
C ARG A 253 42.56 24.41 -13.90
N LYS A 254 41.89 25.27 -13.16
CA LYS A 254 41.97 25.42 -11.69
C LYS A 254 40.92 24.60 -10.97
N TYR A 255 39.73 24.46 -11.55
CA TYR A 255 38.57 23.79 -10.94
C TYR A 255 38.22 22.54 -11.73
N PRO A 256 37.95 21.40 -11.02
CA PRO A 256 37.58 20.15 -11.69
C PRO A 256 36.31 20.29 -12.54
N ASP A 257 36.19 19.43 -13.54
CA ASP A 257 34.98 19.30 -14.35
C ASP A 257 33.81 18.81 -13.49
N PHE A 258 32.69 19.53 -13.52
CA PHE A 258 31.50 19.27 -12.71
C PHE A 258 30.90 17.89 -12.98
N VAL A 259 30.70 17.55 -14.25
CA VAL A 259 30.04 16.29 -14.62
C VAL A 259 30.94 15.10 -14.27
N LYS A 260 32.23 15.16 -14.56
CA LYS A 260 33.19 14.08 -14.27
C LYS A 260 33.35 13.86 -12.76
N ALA A 261 33.40 14.93 -11.98
CA ALA A 261 33.66 14.85 -10.55
C ALA A 261 32.42 14.38 -9.76
N THR A 262 31.23 14.85 -10.14
CA THR A 262 29.99 14.60 -9.38
C THR A 262 29.13 13.49 -9.97
N GLY A 263 29.42 13.01 -11.16
CA GLY A 263 28.59 12.08 -11.91
C GLY A 263 27.21 12.66 -12.28
N SER A 264 27.08 13.99 -12.36
CA SER A 264 25.83 14.65 -12.73
C SER A 264 25.28 14.09 -14.04
N GLY A 265 23.96 13.85 -14.07
CA GLY A 265 23.30 13.20 -15.20
C GLY A 265 23.21 11.68 -15.09
N THR A 266 23.90 11.05 -14.14
CA THR A 266 23.77 9.60 -13.87
C THR A 266 22.85 9.34 -12.69
N GLY A 267 22.34 8.10 -12.60
CA GLY A 267 21.46 7.72 -11.47
C GLY A 267 22.16 7.70 -10.10
N ALA A 268 23.49 7.51 -10.06
CA ALA A 268 24.27 7.46 -8.83
C ALA A 268 24.91 8.81 -8.46
N GLY A 269 24.98 9.76 -9.40
CA GLY A 269 25.64 11.06 -9.22
C GLY A 269 24.73 12.14 -8.63
N LEU A 270 25.19 13.38 -8.77
CA LEU A 270 24.45 14.57 -8.36
C LEU A 270 23.14 14.69 -9.16
N GLY A 271 22.04 14.93 -8.45
CA GLY A 271 20.69 14.93 -9.04
C GLY A 271 20.17 13.55 -9.43
N GLY A 272 20.91 12.47 -9.12
CA GLY A 272 20.47 11.09 -9.34
C GLY A 272 19.43 10.62 -8.30
N TRP A 273 19.28 9.31 -8.18
CA TRP A 273 18.25 8.71 -7.31
C TRP A 273 18.38 9.13 -5.84
N ASN A 274 17.27 9.73 -5.32
CA ASN A 274 17.21 10.23 -3.95
C ASN A 274 18.36 11.17 -3.56
N CYS A 275 19.00 11.82 -4.53
CA CYS A 275 19.98 12.86 -4.26
C CYS A 275 19.23 14.15 -3.85
N SER A 276 19.68 14.79 -2.78
CA SER A 276 19.18 16.09 -2.31
C SER A 276 20.22 17.21 -2.47
N HIS A 277 21.36 16.93 -3.07
CA HIS A 277 22.34 17.97 -3.36
C HIS A 277 21.87 18.88 -4.48
N SER A 278 22.16 20.17 -4.34
CA SER A 278 22.03 21.21 -5.34
C SER A 278 23.39 21.89 -5.57
N PHE A 279 23.43 22.95 -6.36
CA PHE A 279 24.60 23.82 -6.47
C PHE A 279 24.14 25.27 -6.51
N ARG A 280 25.08 26.20 -6.38
CA ARG A 280 24.86 27.63 -6.59
C ARG A 280 25.98 28.22 -7.45
N PRO A 281 25.77 29.34 -8.14
CA PRO A 281 26.85 30.04 -8.83
C PRO A 281 27.92 30.47 -7.84
N TRP A 282 29.14 30.33 -8.25
CA TRP A 282 30.32 30.78 -7.51
C TRP A 282 31.26 31.57 -8.42
N PHE A 283 31.84 32.66 -7.92
CA PHE A 283 32.75 33.50 -8.65
C PHE A 283 34.09 33.60 -7.92
N GLU A 284 35.17 33.76 -8.64
CA GLU A 284 36.49 33.93 -8.02
C GLU A 284 36.49 35.16 -7.08
N GLY A 285 37.04 34.95 -5.90
CA GLY A 285 37.00 35.96 -4.82
C GLY A 285 35.86 35.83 -3.86
N MET A 286 34.83 35.01 -4.15
CA MET A 286 33.78 34.70 -3.19
C MET A 286 34.26 33.74 -2.09
N SER A 287 33.76 33.93 -0.87
CA SER A 287 33.96 32.98 0.20
C SER A 287 33.21 31.67 -0.10
N ARG A 288 33.80 30.54 0.28
CA ARG A 288 33.14 29.23 0.22
C ARG A 288 32.11 29.13 1.32
N THR A 289 30.95 28.53 1.04
CA THR A 289 29.95 28.20 2.05
C THR A 289 30.43 27.04 2.89
N TYR A 290 31.06 26.06 2.25
CA TYR A 290 31.53 24.82 2.89
C TYR A 290 33.08 24.81 2.90
N ASP A 291 33.66 25.19 4.03
CA ASP A 291 35.08 25.10 4.23
C ASP A 291 35.50 23.66 4.61
N LYS A 292 36.82 23.43 4.70
CA LYS A 292 37.35 22.12 5.02
C LYS A 292 37.02 21.66 6.45
N ALA A 293 36.87 22.61 7.38
CA ALA A 293 36.56 22.31 8.78
C ALA A 293 35.11 21.77 8.90
N LEU A 294 34.15 22.47 8.29
CA LEU A 294 32.76 22.09 8.22
C LEU A 294 32.54 20.74 7.50
N LEU A 295 33.24 20.52 6.39
CA LEU A 295 33.16 19.26 5.66
C LEU A 295 33.72 18.08 6.48
N LYS A 296 34.75 18.32 7.32
CA LYS A 296 35.26 17.32 8.26
C LYS A 296 34.28 17.06 9.39
N GLU A 297 33.64 18.09 9.93
CA GLU A 297 32.58 17.97 10.93
C GLU A 297 31.42 17.11 10.42
N TYR A 298 30.97 17.32 9.16
CA TYR A 298 29.91 16.50 8.56
C TYR A 298 30.23 15.00 8.43
N GLN A 299 31.50 14.63 8.56
CA GLN A 299 31.95 13.23 8.55
C GLN A 299 32.32 12.71 9.94
N ALA A 300 32.15 13.53 10.98
CA ALA A 300 32.42 13.12 12.36
C ALA A 300 31.42 12.04 12.82
N LYS A 301 31.89 11.18 13.71
CA LYS A 301 31.07 10.12 14.32
C LYS A 301 30.51 10.60 15.67
N ASP A 302 29.66 11.61 15.62
CA ASP A 302 29.15 12.31 16.80
C ASP A 302 27.87 11.68 17.36
N TYR A 303 27.26 10.74 16.63
CA TYR A 303 26.07 10.01 17.07
C TYR A 303 26.50 8.69 17.72
N GLU A 304 25.87 8.35 18.85
CA GLU A 304 26.15 7.10 19.54
C GLU A 304 24.84 6.36 19.85
N TYR A 305 24.83 5.05 19.60
CA TYR A 305 23.74 4.17 19.98
C TYR A 305 24.28 2.83 20.45
N ASN A 306 23.95 2.44 21.69
CA ASN A 306 24.42 1.22 22.36
C ASN A 306 25.96 1.08 22.31
N GLY A 307 26.70 2.18 22.54
CA GLY A 307 28.17 2.21 22.52
C GLY A 307 28.78 2.22 21.12
N VAL A 308 27.99 2.24 20.05
CA VAL A 308 28.49 2.31 18.67
C VAL A 308 28.44 3.75 18.17
N LYS A 309 29.60 4.33 17.84
CA LYS A 309 29.71 5.67 17.25
C LYS A 309 29.44 5.64 15.75
N MET A 310 28.63 6.56 15.30
CA MET A 310 28.12 6.65 13.92
C MET A 310 28.23 8.07 13.39
N THR A 311 28.42 8.18 12.07
CA THR A 311 28.18 9.42 11.32
C THR A 311 26.68 9.71 11.28
N GLU A 312 26.27 10.94 10.93
CA GLU A 312 24.87 11.27 10.73
C GLU A 312 24.21 10.38 9.67
N TYR A 313 24.90 10.08 8.58
CA TYR A 313 24.40 9.16 7.56
C TYR A 313 24.07 7.78 8.14
N GLU A 314 24.98 7.18 8.91
CA GLU A 314 24.79 5.86 9.52
C GLU A 314 23.65 5.88 10.53
N ALA A 315 23.58 6.91 11.37
CA ALA A 315 22.51 7.10 12.34
C ALA A 315 21.13 7.25 11.65
N LEU A 316 21.04 8.03 10.58
CA LEU A 316 19.83 8.15 9.77
C LEU A 316 19.44 6.82 9.09
N GLN A 317 20.40 5.98 8.69
CA GLN A 317 20.08 4.65 8.12
C GLN A 317 19.50 3.71 9.17
N GLU A 318 20.03 3.71 10.42
CA GLU A 318 19.47 2.92 11.51
C GLU A 318 18.08 3.43 11.91
N GLN A 319 17.87 4.75 12.00
CA GLN A 319 16.56 5.34 12.22
C GLN A 319 15.54 4.86 11.16
N ARG A 320 15.91 4.93 9.88
CA ARG A 320 15.06 4.46 8.77
C ARG A 320 14.76 2.97 8.84
N LYS A 321 15.69 2.17 9.36
CA LYS A 321 15.48 0.73 9.58
C LYS A 321 14.43 0.49 10.67
N ILE A 322 14.50 1.22 11.78
CA ILE A 322 13.51 1.17 12.86
C ILE A 322 12.13 1.58 12.33
N GLU A 323 12.03 2.71 11.63
CA GLU A 323 10.79 3.23 11.04
C GLU A 323 10.16 2.25 10.03
N ARG A 324 10.98 1.59 9.20
CA ARG A 324 10.49 0.54 8.28
C ARG A 324 9.89 -0.65 9.03
N ASN A 325 10.48 -1.06 10.15
CA ASN A 325 9.94 -2.15 10.96
C ASN A 325 8.62 -1.75 11.63
N ILE A 326 8.51 -0.53 12.15
CA ILE A 326 7.24 -0.02 12.69
C ILE A 326 6.15 -0.05 11.62
N ARG A 327 6.43 0.43 10.42
CA ARG A 327 5.46 0.39 9.31
C ARG A 327 5.08 -1.02 8.90
N ARG A 328 6.05 -1.93 8.82
CA ARG A 328 5.79 -3.34 8.52
C ARG A 328 4.76 -3.93 9.48
N TRP A 329 4.97 -3.76 10.78
CA TRP A 329 4.10 -4.32 11.79
C TRP A 329 2.73 -3.63 11.84
N LYS A 330 2.66 -2.32 11.56
CA LYS A 330 1.39 -1.61 11.42
C LYS A 330 0.59 -2.10 10.20
N ARG A 331 1.24 -2.34 9.05
CA ARG A 331 0.57 -2.94 7.89
C ARG A 331 0.03 -4.33 8.22
N GLU A 332 0.82 -5.16 8.89
CA GLU A 332 0.41 -6.49 9.31
C GLU A 332 -0.79 -6.44 10.27
N GLN A 333 -0.74 -5.57 11.27
CA GLN A 333 -1.85 -5.36 12.19
C GLN A 333 -3.15 -5.00 11.46
N ASN A 334 -3.10 -4.00 10.61
CA ASN A 334 -4.28 -3.52 9.89
C ASN A 334 -4.83 -4.58 8.91
N ALA A 335 -3.97 -5.28 8.19
CA ALA A 335 -4.38 -6.31 7.26
C ALA A 335 -5.02 -7.53 7.97
N LEU A 336 -4.46 -7.98 9.10
CA LEU A 336 -5.04 -9.04 9.92
C LEU A 336 -6.38 -8.61 10.52
N GLN A 337 -6.48 -7.38 11.04
CA GLN A 337 -7.74 -6.84 11.57
C GLN A 337 -8.82 -6.74 10.49
N ALA A 338 -8.47 -6.27 9.29
CA ALA A 338 -9.40 -6.21 8.16
C ALA A 338 -9.91 -7.60 7.76
N ALA A 339 -9.04 -8.62 7.84
CA ALA A 339 -9.39 -10.01 7.58
C ALA A 339 -10.15 -10.70 8.74
N GLY A 340 -10.38 -10.00 9.86
CA GLY A 340 -11.03 -10.57 11.06
C GLY A 340 -10.15 -11.53 11.86
N LEU A 341 -8.83 -11.47 11.67
CA LEU A 341 -7.85 -12.34 12.33
C LEU A 341 -7.19 -11.64 13.52
N ASP A 342 -6.70 -12.45 14.49
CA ASP A 342 -5.96 -11.93 15.65
C ASP A 342 -4.68 -11.22 15.22
N SER A 343 -4.48 -10.00 15.71
CA SER A 343 -3.33 -9.13 15.43
C SER A 343 -2.49 -8.82 16.67
N SER A 344 -2.65 -9.58 17.76
CA SER A 344 -2.01 -9.34 19.06
C SER A 344 -0.49 -9.33 18.95
N GLU A 345 0.11 -10.26 18.20
CA GLU A 345 1.54 -10.31 17.94
C GLU A 345 2.06 -9.05 17.24
N ALA A 346 1.36 -8.60 16.20
CA ALA A 346 1.72 -7.38 15.50
C ALA A 346 1.64 -6.15 16.41
N SER A 347 0.62 -6.08 17.28
CA SER A 347 0.45 -5.03 18.29
C SER A 347 1.61 -5.01 19.30
N ALA A 348 2.02 -6.18 19.79
CA ALA A 348 3.16 -6.31 20.69
C ALA A 348 4.47 -5.87 20.01
N LYS A 349 4.67 -6.25 18.75
CA LYS A 349 5.85 -5.84 17.97
C LYS A 349 5.87 -4.35 17.67
N ILE A 350 4.73 -3.72 17.40
CA ILE A 350 4.65 -2.25 17.26
C ILE A 350 5.11 -1.57 18.54
N THR A 351 4.65 -2.05 19.70
CA THR A 351 5.06 -1.51 21.01
C THR A 351 6.57 -1.66 21.25
N GLU A 352 7.13 -2.83 20.93
CA GLU A 352 8.57 -3.11 21.04
C GLU A 352 9.39 -2.15 20.15
N TRP A 353 9.01 -2.00 18.87
CA TRP A 353 9.74 -1.14 17.94
C TRP A 353 9.58 0.34 18.24
N ASN A 354 8.42 0.80 18.72
CA ASN A 354 8.24 2.17 19.21
C ASN A 354 9.13 2.47 20.42
N ARG A 355 9.26 1.51 21.37
CA ARG A 355 10.19 1.65 22.49
C ARG A 355 11.63 1.75 22.00
N ARG A 356 12.03 0.91 21.02
CA ARG A 356 13.36 0.98 20.42
C ARG A 356 13.60 2.30 19.69
N GLN A 357 12.58 2.83 19.00
CA GLN A 357 12.67 4.14 18.37
C GLN A 357 12.90 5.25 19.39
N LYS A 358 12.14 5.23 20.47
CA LYS A 358 12.29 6.20 21.57
C LYS A 358 13.70 6.16 22.16
N ASP A 359 14.17 4.98 22.51
CA ASP A 359 15.52 4.75 23.05
C ASP A 359 16.62 5.22 22.08
N PHE A 360 16.49 4.91 20.79
CA PHE A 360 17.41 5.36 19.74
C PHE A 360 17.47 6.89 19.64
N LEU A 361 16.31 7.55 19.64
CA LEU A 361 16.23 9.01 19.56
C LEU A 361 16.78 9.70 20.80
N GLU A 362 16.56 9.13 21.98
CA GLU A 362 17.10 9.64 23.25
C GLU A 362 18.64 9.55 23.29
N GLN A 363 19.22 8.45 22.81
CA GLN A 363 20.67 8.28 22.79
C GLN A 363 21.36 9.12 21.70
N THR A 364 20.76 9.21 20.50
CA THR A 364 21.39 9.89 19.36
C THR A 364 21.07 11.40 19.29
N GLY A 365 20.05 11.88 19.98
CA GLY A 365 19.56 13.25 19.86
C GLY A 365 18.87 13.58 18.52
N LEU A 366 18.68 12.58 17.63
CA LEU A 366 17.97 12.76 16.38
C LEU A 366 16.49 13.05 16.61
N LYS A 367 15.87 13.77 15.68
CA LYS A 367 14.44 14.07 15.74
C LYS A 367 13.62 12.94 15.08
N ALA A 368 12.48 12.63 15.69
CA ALA A 368 11.53 11.71 15.11
C ALA A 368 11.00 12.23 13.76
N ASP A 369 10.94 11.34 12.77
CA ASP A 369 10.17 11.57 11.55
C ASP A 369 8.87 10.75 11.61
N GLY A 370 7.81 11.36 12.16
CA GLY A 370 6.52 10.69 12.36
C GLY A 370 5.89 10.21 11.04
N MET A 371 6.21 10.84 9.92
CA MET A 371 5.71 10.46 8.60
C MET A 371 6.35 9.16 8.11
N ARG A 372 7.61 8.91 8.46
CA ARG A 372 8.32 7.70 8.05
C ARG A 372 7.91 6.45 8.82
N ALA A 373 7.35 6.60 10.02
CA ALA A 373 6.80 5.52 10.83
C ALA A 373 5.27 5.36 10.66
N ALA A 374 4.62 6.25 9.90
CA ALA A 374 3.19 6.21 9.64
C ALA A 374 2.85 5.23 8.51
N VAL A 375 1.68 4.62 8.60
CA VAL A 375 0.96 3.95 7.52
C VAL A 375 -0.35 4.68 7.29
N GLY A 376 -1.03 4.43 6.17
CA GLY A 376 -2.39 4.91 5.96
C GLY A 376 -3.30 4.47 7.13
N LYS A 377 -4.31 5.27 7.44
CA LYS A 377 -5.34 4.87 8.40
C LYS A 377 -6.19 3.78 7.76
N GLY A 378 -6.20 2.58 8.33
CA GLY A 378 -7.09 1.51 7.90
C GLY A 378 -8.57 1.93 7.94
N GLY A 379 -9.41 1.33 7.12
CA GLY A 379 -10.86 1.48 7.20
C GLY A 379 -11.52 2.48 6.23
N ILE A 380 -10.81 3.06 5.25
CA ILE A 380 -11.42 4.03 4.32
C ILE A 380 -12.09 3.36 3.11
N LEU A 381 -11.71 2.12 2.75
CA LEU A 381 -12.42 1.39 1.68
C LEU A 381 -13.85 1.01 2.06
N GLU A 382 -14.12 0.71 3.33
CA GLU A 382 -15.49 0.45 3.80
C GLU A 382 -16.35 1.72 3.83
N GLY A 383 -15.83 2.85 4.30
CA GLY A 383 -16.62 4.08 4.44
C GLY A 383 -17.06 4.71 3.12
N GLN A 384 -16.21 4.76 2.10
CA GLN A 384 -16.55 5.44 0.84
C GLN A 384 -17.29 4.57 -0.17
N ILE A 385 -17.03 3.27 -0.20
CA ILE A 385 -17.81 2.33 -1.03
C ILE A 385 -19.17 2.08 -0.37
N VAL A 386 -19.22 1.93 0.96
CA VAL A 386 -20.45 1.76 1.73
C VAL A 386 -21.27 3.06 1.77
N GLU A 387 -20.66 4.22 2.00
CA GLU A 387 -21.39 5.50 2.05
C GLU A 387 -21.95 5.91 0.68
N LYS A 388 -21.26 5.63 -0.41
CA LYS A 388 -21.78 5.83 -1.77
C LYS A 388 -22.86 4.81 -2.14
N SER A 389 -22.78 3.59 -1.60
CA SER A 389 -23.80 2.56 -1.77
C SER A 389 -25.03 2.80 -0.88
N ILE A 390 -24.85 3.39 0.32
CA ILE A 390 -25.93 3.75 1.24
C ILE A 390 -26.69 4.99 0.76
N LYS A 391 -26.00 6.00 0.18
CA LYS A 391 -26.65 7.21 -0.36
C LYS A 391 -27.43 6.99 -1.65
N ASN A 392 -27.20 5.89 -2.39
CA ASN A 392 -27.89 5.58 -3.62
C ASN A 392 -29.03 4.56 -3.48
N GLY A 393 -29.82 4.68 -2.44
CA GLY A 393 -31.17 4.10 -2.38
C GLY A 393 -31.22 2.67 -1.87
N ILE A 394 -31.82 2.54 -0.71
CA ILE A 394 -32.33 1.30 -0.13
C ILE A 394 -33.37 0.71 -1.08
N MET A 395 -32.99 -0.31 -1.87
CA MET A 395 -34.03 -1.24 -2.37
C MET A 395 -34.30 -2.25 -1.27
N LYS A 396 -35.57 -2.46 -0.95
CA LYS A 396 -36.03 -3.58 -0.13
C LYS A 396 -35.73 -4.88 -0.89
N SER A 397 -34.49 -5.38 -0.79
CA SER A 397 -34.23 -6.81 -0.98
C SER A 397 -34.81 -7.51 0.24
N GLY A 398 -35.34 -8.70 0.11
CA GLY A 398 -35.87 -9.46 1.24
C GLY A 398 -34.82 -9.87 2.29
N ALA A 399 -33.64 -9.33 2.27
CA ALA A 399 -32.56 -9.57 3.22
C ALA A 399 -32.88 -8.90 4.56
N VAL A 400 -32.89 -9.65 5.64
CA VAL A 400 -33.26 -9.20 7.00
C VAL A 400 -32.27 -8.14 7.53
N SER A 401 -30.99 -8.23 7.17
CA SER A 401 -29.96 -7.27 7.58
C SER A 401 -29.88 -6.04 6.68
N GLY A 402 -30.42 -6.12 5.47
CA GLY A 402 -30.21 -5.11 4.44
C GLY A 402 -28.79 -5.04 3.87
N ALA A 403 -27.89 -5.93 4.32
CA ALA A 403 -26.55 -6.03 3.79
C ALA A 403 -26.59 -6.62 2.36
N ARG A 404 -25.93 -5.95 1.43
CA ARG A 404 -25.88 -6.33 0.01
C ARG A 404 -24.59 -7.01 -0.38
N ASN A 405 -23.56 -6.80 0.43
CA ASN A 405 -22.29 -7.47 0.32
C ASN A 405 -22.21 -8.53 1.41
N PRO A 406 -22.27 -9.83 1.05
CA PRO A 406 -22.23 -10.93 2.02
C PRO A 406 -20.94 -10.97 2.84
N HIS A 407 -19.92 -10.25 2.39
CA HIS A 407 -18.60 -10.19 3.05
C HIS A 407 -18.38 -8.90 3.86
N SER A 408 -19.41 -8.07 4.03
CA SER A 408 -19.32 -6.86 4.85
C SER A 408 -19.26 -7.17 6.34
N LYS A 409 -18.79 -6.21 7.15
CA LYS A 409 -18.77 -6.33 8.61
C LYS A 409 -20.18 -6.49 9.20
N GLU A 410 -21.14 -5.78 8.62
CA GLU A 410 -22.54 -5.85 8.98
C GLU A 410 -23.13 -7.22 8.67
N ALA A 411 -22.78 -7.81 7.52
CA ALA A 411 -23.19 -9.16 7.13
C ALA A 411 -22.64 -10.21 8.11
N ARG A 412 -21.38 -10.12 8.49
CA ARG A 412 -20.78 -11.03 9.49
C ARG A 412 -21.45 -10.90 10.86
N ALA A 413 -21.60 -9.67 11.35
CA ALA A 413 -22.27 -9.42 12.63
C ALA A 413 -23.74 -9.89 12.61
N HIS A 414 -24.40 -9.84 11.45
CA HIS A 414 -25.73 -10.42 11.26
C HIS A 414 -25.67 -11.95 11.33
N ALA A 415 -24.77 -12.59 10.57
CA ALA A 415 -24.61 -14.04 10.55
C ALA A 415 -24.33 -14.60 11.95
N GLU A 416 -23.41 -14.00 12.70
CA GLU A 416 -23.10 -14.41 14.08
C GLU A 416 -24.33 -14.38 14.98
N ARG A 417 -25.08 -13.27 14.98
CA ARG A 417 -26.33 -13.15 15.77
C ARG A 417 -27.38 -14.11 15.28
N TYR A 418 -27.54 -14.26 13.97
CA TYR A 418 -28.58 -15.08 13.37
C TYR A 418 -28.37 -16.58 13.64
N TYR A 419 -27.12 -17.07 13.55
CA TYR A 419 -26.79 -18.45 13.93
C TYR A 419 -27.15 -18.74 15.40
N GLY A 420 -26.88 -17.78 16.30
CA GLY A 420 -27.29 -17.87 17.69
C GLY A 420 -28.84 -17.93 17.86
N LEU A 421 -29.58 -17.14 17.07
CA LEU A 421 -31.04 -17.16 17.06
C LEU A 421 -31.59 -18.48 16.52
N VAL A 422 -31.06 -19.01 15.40
CA VAL A 422 -31.50 -20.29 14.81
C VAL A 422 -31.35 -21.42 15.80
N ARG A 423 -30.27 -21.45 16.60
CA ARG A 423 -30.09 -22.45 17.66
C ARG A 423 -31.25 -22.46 18.68
N SER A 424 -31.84 -21.32 18.96
CA SER A 424 -32.93 -21.15 19.90
C SER A 424 -34.35 -21.29 19.29
N MET A 425 -34.46 -21.22 17.94
CA MET A 425 -35.74 -21.31 17.25
C MET A 425 -36.37 -22.70 17.41
N LYS A 426 -37.70 -22.74 17.64
CA LYS A 426 -38.47 -23.98 17.78
C LYS A 426 -39.44 -24.23 16.63
N THR A 427 -39.73 -23.22 15.82
CA THR A 427 -40.77 -23.28 14.78
C THR A 427 -40.21 -23.15 13.35
N ASP A 428 -38.92 -22.93 13.18
CA ASP A 428 -38.27 -22.77 11.90
C ASP A 428 -38.35 -24.04 11.05
N VAL A 429 -38.08 -25.21 11.62
CA VAL A 429 -38.15 -26.52 10.94
C VAL A 429 -39.51 -26.76 10.30
N SER A 430 -40.58 -26.64 11.07
CA SER A 430 -41.95 -26.89 10.57
C SER A 430 -42.39 -25.82 9.55
N ARG A 431 -41.91 -24.58 9.70
CA ARG A 431 -42.20 -23.52 8.73
C ARG A 431 -41.49 -23.76 7.40
N ILE A 432 -40.20 -24.14 7.44
CA ILE A 432 -39.45 -24.47 6.25
C ILE A 432 -40.04 -25.70 5.55
N ALA A 433 -40.29 -26.79 6.28
CA ALA A 433 -40.91 -27.99 5.72
C ALA A 433 -42.24 -27.68 5.02
N LYS A 434 -43.10 -26.87 5.64
CA LYS A 434 -44.37 -26.43 5.04
C LYS A 434 -44.18 -25.59 3.80
N ALA A 435 -43.16 -24.73 3.78
CA ALA A 435 -42.89 -23.80 2.68
C ALA A 435 -42.24 -24.48 1.47
N THR A 436 -41.43 -25.51 1.70
CA THR A 436 -40.60 -26.15 0.68
C THR A 436 -41.07 -27.51 0.22
N GLY A 437 -41.89 -28.18 1.05
CA GLY A 437 -42.38 -29.55 0.79
C GLY A 437 -41.39 -30.65 1.20
N PHE A 438 -40.24 -30.32 1.79
CA PHE A 438 -39.31 -31.31 2.36
C PHE A 438 -39.85 -31.89 3.68
N ALA A 439 -39.40 -33.07 4.04
CA ALA A 439 -39.78 -33.70 5.31
C ALA A 439 -39.20 -32.89 6.50
N GLU A 440 -39.98 -32.75 7.57
CA GLU A 440 -39.48 -32.05 8.78
C GLU A 440 -38.22 -32.70 9.37
N GLU A 441 -38.09 -34.01 9.21
CA GLU A 441 -36.93 -34.76 9.69
C GLU A 441 -35.65 -34.34 8.95
N ASP A 442 -35.72 -34.12 7.63
CA ASP A 442 -34.60 -33.67 6.84
C ASP A 442 -34.22 -32.23 7.20
N ILE A 443 -35.18 -31.34 7.29
CA ILE A 443 -34.94 -29.96 7.71
C ILE A 443 -34.37 -29.88 9.13
N ARG A 444 -34.82 -30.74 10.03
CA ARG A 444 -34.30 -30.82 11.40
C ARG A 444 -32.84 -31.31 11.42
N ALA A 445 -32.55 -32.29 10.58
CA ALA A 445 -31.18 -32.80 10.47
C ALA A 445 -30.23 -31.79 9.86
N ILE A 446 -30.64 -31.08 8.80
CA ILE A 446 -29.86 -29.96 8.20
C ILE A 446 -29.63 -28.89 9.26
N LYS A 447 -30.68 -28.46 9.98
CA LYS A 447 -30.52 -27.49 11.06
C LYS A 447 -29.52 -27.95 12.12
N TYR A 448 -29.62 -29.23 12.54
CA TYR A 448 -28.71 -29.77 13.53
C TYR A 448 -27.28 -29.73 13.05
N TYR A 449 -27.02 -30.22 11.85
CA TYR A 449 -25.71 -30.28 11.22
C TYR A 449 -25.05 -28.88 11.05
N ILE A 450 -25.76 -27.92 10.47
CA ILE A 450 -25.23 -26.60 10.18
C ILE A 450 -25.07 -25.72 11.43
N PHE A 451 -26.08 -25.74 12.34
CA PHE A 451 -26.16 -24.73 13.40
C PHE A 451 -25.92 -25.28 14.81
N MET A 452 -26.17 -26.57 15.05
CA MET A 452 -26.27 -27.13 16.41
C MET A 452 -25.13 -28.09 16.74
N GLU A 453 -24.51 -28.70 15.75
CA GLU A 453 -23.44 -29.68 15.89
C GLU A 453 -22.09 -29.02 15.92
N LYS A 454 -21.16 -29.58 16.70
CA LYS A 454 -19.76 -29.21 16.69
C LYS A 454 -18.97 -30.22 15.86
N HIS A 455 -18.17 -29.73 14.95
CA HIS A 455 -17.38 -30.52 14.00
C HIS A 455 -15.91 -30.47 14.34
N ASP A 456 -15.17 -31.53 14.02
CA ASP A 456 -13.72 -31.53 14.05
C ASP A 456 -13.21 -30.74 12.82
N LEU A 457 -12.97 -29.46 13.04
CA LEU A 457 -12.46 -28.54 12.00
C LEU A 457 -10.92 -28.40 12.04
N GLY A 458 -10.23 -29.42 12.63
CA GLY A 458 -8.77 -29.41 12.76
C GLY A 458 -8.24 -28.56 13.91
N GLY A 459 -9.12 -28.08 14.80
CA GLY A 459 -8.77 -27.37 16.03
C GLY A 459 -8.42 -28.32 17.19
N LYS A 460 -8.15 -27.74 18.38
CA LYS A 460 -7.91 -28.54 19.60
C LYS A 460 -9.16 -29.20 20.18
N GLU A 461 -10.31 -28.62 19.90
CA GLU A 461 -11.63 -29.10 20.32
C GLU A 461 -12.64 -28.92 19.18
N PRO A 462 -13.68 -29.76 19.10
CA PRO A 462 -14.74 -29.58 18.11
C PRO A 462 -15.45 -28.23 18.24
N GLU A 463 -15.63 -27.53 17.13
CA GLU A 463 -16.19 -26.19 17.05
C GLU A 463 -17.43 -26.16 16.14
N TYR A 464 -18.29 -25.15 16.32
CA TYR A 464 -19.39 -24.88 15.37
C TYR A 464 -18.81 -24.34 14.06
N PHE A 465 -19.50 -24.60 12.94
CA PHE A 465 -19.19 -23.92 11.69
C PHE A 465 -19.18 -22.40 11.88
N ALA A 466 -18.22 -21.74 11.20
CA ALA A 466 -18.17 -20.29 11.17
C ALA A 466 -19.46 -19.73 10.56
N PRO A 467 -20.10 -18.73 11.19
CA PRO A 467 -21.33 -18.15 10.68
C PRO A 467 -21.14 -17.58 9.27
N ASP A 468 -21.92 -18.08 8.31
CA ASP A 468 -21.97 -17.61 6.93
C ASP A 468 -23.21 -16.75 6.69
N TYR A 469 -23.03 -15.58 6.07
CA TYR A 469 -24.10 -14.63 5.83
C TYR A 469 -25.10 -15.13 4.76
N MET A 470 -24.60 -15.71 3.67
CA MET A 470 -25.48 -16.19 2.59
C MET A 470 -26.36 -17.32 3.09
N MET A 471 -25.81 -18.22 3.90
CA MET A 471 -26.54 -19.31 4.53
C MET A 471 -27.55 -18.79 5.58
N ALA A 472 -27.17 -17.79 6.38
CA ALA A 472 -28.11 -17.15 7.32
C ALA A 472 -29.31 -16.53 6.60
N GLU A 473 -29.10 -15.83 5.51
CA GLU A 473 -30.15 -15.22 4.70
C GLU A 473 -31.00 -16.29 3.97
N SER A 474 -30.35 -17.36 3.48
CA SER A 474 -31.07 -18.51 2.89
C SER A 474 -32.01 -19.15 3.90
N TRP A 475 -31.55 -19.43 5.12
CA TRP A 475 -32.36 -19.97 6.18
C TRP A 475 -33.55 -19.07 6.54
N GLN A 476 -33.33 -17.75 6.59
CA GLN A 476 -34.39 -16.78 6.84
C GLN A 476 -35.44 -16.76 5.72
N ARG A 477 -35.04 -16.76 4.44
CA ARG A 477 -35.98 -16.79 3.31
C ARG A 477 -36.80 -18.08 3.29
N LEU A 478 -36.15 -19.20 3.62
CA LEU A 478 -36.84 -20.49 3.78
C LEU A 478 -37.92 -20.42 4.89
N ILE A 479 -37.58 -19.83 6.05
CA ILE A 479 -38.54 -19.62 7.17
C ILE A 479 -39.71 -18.71 6.73
N ASP A 480 -39.41 -17.67 5.93
CA ASP A 480 -40.42 -16.70 5.49
C ASP A 480 -41.28 -17.21 4.32
N GLY A 481 -41.03 -18.43 3.84
CA GLY A 481 -41.76 -19.04 2.73
C GLY A 481 -41.55 -18.32 1.39
N LYS A 482 -40.39 -17.70 1.21
CA LYS A 482 -39.96 -16.98 -0.01
C LYS A 482 -38.60 -17.44 -0.46
N PRO A 483 -38.38 -18.73 -0.70
CA PRO A 483 -37.08 -19.24 -1.11
C PRO A 483 -36.73 -18.76 -2.51
N GLU A 484 -35.45 -18.45 -2.69
CA GLU A 484 -34.80 -18.29 -4.00
C GLU A 484 -34.31 -19.66 -4.49
N LEU A 485 -33.93 -19.77 -5.77
CA LEU A 485 -33.49 -21.04 -6.35
C LEU A 485 -32.33 -21.66 -5.55
N HIS A 486 -31.33 -20.89 -5.21
CA HIS A 486 -30.16 -21.35 -4.47
C HIS A 486 -30.51 -21.79 -3.01
N ASP A 487 -31.58 -21.29 -2.43
CA ASP A 487 -32.02 -21.73 -1.10
C ASP A 487 -32.56 -23.18 -1.17
N MET A 488 -33.22 -23.52 -2.27
CA MET A 488 -33.67 -24.90 -2.52
C MET A 488 -32.48 -25.81 -2.84
N THR A 489 -31.46 -25.26 -3.56
CA THR A 489 -30.20 -25.94 -3.83
C THR A 489 -29.45 -26.24 -2.54
N LEU A 490 -29.46 -25.34 -1.53
CA LEU A 490 -28.90 -25.59 -0.21
C LEU A 490 -29.52 -26.84 0.44
N LEU A 491 -30.83 -26.91 0.49
CA LEU A 491 -31.50 -28.07 1.12
C LEU A 491 -31.18 -29.38 0.40
N ASN A 492 -31.20 -29.39 -0.93
CA ASN A 492 -30.88 -30.58 -1.72
C ASN A 492 -29.39 -30.99 -1.56
N HIS A 493 -28.49 -30.02 -1.43
CA HIS A 493 -27.07 -30.26 -1.18
C HIS A 493 -26.86 -30.98 0.14
N GLU A 494 -27.40 -30.43 1.22
CA GLU A 494 -27.25 -30.96 2.57
C GLU A 494 -27.89 -32.33 2.74
N ILE A 495 -29.03 -32.58 2.06
CA ILE A 495 -29.70 -33.89 2.08
C ILE A 495 -28.81 -34.94 1.40
N LEU A 496 -28.32 -34.64 0.19
CA LEU A 496 -27.46 -35.55 -0.55
C LEU A 496 -26.14 -35.85 0.16
N GLU A 497 -25.47 -34.81 0.69
CA GLU A 497 -24.23 -34.97 1.46
C GLU A 497 -24.47 -35.92 2.65
N ARG A 498 -25.58 -35.69 3.39
CA ARG A 498 -25.93 -36.54 4.51
C ARG A 498 -26.27 -37.97 4.11
N GLU A 499 -27.00 -38.18 3.02
CA GLU A 499 -27.32 -39.52 2.50
C GLU A 499 -26.04 -40.31 2.20
N LEU A 500 -25.10 -39.68 1.50
CA LEU A 500 -23.80 -40.29 1.16
C LEU A 500 -22.98 -40.62 2.43
N MET A 501 -22.99 -39.71 3.42
CA MET A 501 -22.32 -39.97 4.71
C MET A 501 -22.94 -41.11 5.48
N GLN A 502 -24.30 -41.28 5.43
CA GLN A 502 -24.98 -42.41 6.04
C GLN A 502 -24.68 -43.74 5.36
N GLU A 503 -24.33 -43.71 4.07
CA GLU A 503 -23.85 -44.87 3.32
C GLU A 503 -22.38 -45.21 3.62
N GLY A 504 -21.71 -44.42 4.50
CA GLY A 504 -20.35 -44.65 4.97
C GLY A 504 -19.29 -43.89 4.20
N MET A 505 -19.69 -42.92 3.38
CA MET A 505 -18.74 -42.05 2.66
C MET A 505 -18.11 -41.01 3.60
N PRO A 506 -16.80 -40.74 3.53
CA PRO A 506 -16.20 -39.62 4.26
C PRO A 506 -16.85 -38.28 3.87
N GLN A 507 -16.94 -37.34 4.82
CA GLN A 507 -17.62 -36.07 4.64
C GLN A 507 -17.07 -35.26 3.46
N ASP A 508 -15.76 -35.19 3.29
CA ASP A 508 -15.08 -34.49 2.21
C ASP A 508 -15.45 -35.03 0.82
N GLU A 509 -15.54 -36.36 0.67
CA GLU A 509 -15.98 -36.99 -0.57
C GLU A 509 -17.48 -36.78 -0.82
N ALA A 510 -18.31 -36.93 0.20
CA ALA A 510 -19.74 -36.69 0.12
C ALA A 510 -20.06 -35.23 -0.28
N HIS A 511 -19.36 -34.27 0.32
CA HIS A 511 -19.48 -32.85 0.00
C HIS A 511 -19.10 -32.53 -1.45
N ILE A 512 -18.02 -33.13 -1.97
CA ILE A 512 -17.61 -32.98 -3.38
C ILE A 512 -18.72 -33.46 -4.32
N ILE A 513 -19.29 -34.63 -4.07
CA ILE A 513 -20.37 -35.18 -4.90
C ILE A 513 -21.62 -34.33 -4.80
N ALA A 514 -22.01 -33.91 -3.60
CA ALA A 514 -23.14 -33.02 -3.39
C ALA A 514 -22.94 -31.68 -4.12
N SER A 515 -21.74 -31.10 -4.03
CA SER A 515 -21.39 -29.84 -4.70
C SER A 515 -21.39 -29.94 -6.24
N GLN A 516 -21.04 -31.09 -6.82
CA GLN A 516 -21.13 -31.32 -8.27
C GLN A 516 -22.58 -31.32 -8.76
N LYS A 517 -23.50 -31.83 -7.96
CA LYS A 517 -24.92 -31.94 -8.33
C LYS A 517 -25.73 -30.70 -7.92
N TYR A 518 -25.45 -30.15 -6.75
CA TYR A 518 -26.14 -29.02 -6.13
C TYR A 518 -25.12 -27.99 -5.63
N ASN A 519 -24.72 -27.06 -6.50
CA ASN A 519 -23.66 -26.10 -6.18
C ASN A 519 -24.24 -24.82 -5.53
N TYR A 520 -24.62 -24.92 -4.26
CA TYR A 520 -25.17 -23.81 -3.50
C TYR A 520 -24.23 -22.60 -3.49
N ALA A 521 -22.96 -22.79 -3.22
CA ALA A 521 -22.00 -21.67 -3.11
C ALA A 521 -21.92 -20.86 -4.41
N LYS A 522 -21.92 -21.53 -5.56
CA LYS A 522 -21.91 -20.88 -6.88
C LYS A 522 -23.21 -20.11 -7.12
N GLU A 523 -24.36 -20.75 -6.90
CA GLU A 523 -25.66 -20.13 -7.16
C GLU A 523 -25.95 -18.95 -6.23
N ALA A 524 -25.62 -19.07 -4.93
CA ALA A 524 -25.71 -17.98 -3.98
C ALA A 524 -24.78 -16.83 -4.36
N GLY A 525 -23.52 -17.12 -4.74
CA GLY A 525 -22.57 -16.13 -5.21
C GLY A 525 -23.07 -15.36 -6.45
N GLU A 526 -23.63 -16.07 -7.42
CA GLU A 526 -24.25 -15.47 -8.61
C GLU A 526 -25.47 -14.60 -8.26
N TYR A 527 -26.31 -15.05 -7.33
CA TYR A 527 -27.45 -14.28 -6.84
C TYR A 527 -27.01 -12.94 -6.24
N TYR A 528 -26.05 -12.95 -5.31
CA TYR A 528 -25.55 -11.73 -4.68
C TYR A 528 -24.78 -10.83 -5.66
N ALA A 529 -24.09 -11.39 -6.64
CA ALA A 529 -23.45 -10.64 -7.73
C ALA A 529 -24.48 -9.92 -8.64
N LYS A 530 -25.62 -10.56 -8.93
CA LYS A 530 -26.72 -9.96 -9.70
C LYS A 530 -27.37 -8.81 -8.93
N ILE A 531 -27.66 -8.97 -7.64
CA ILE A 531 -28.21 -7.90 -6.79
C ILE A 531 -27.27 -6.68 -6.77
N LYS A 532 -25.97 -6.89 -6.89
CA LYS A 532 -24.97 -5.83 -6.98
C LYS A 532 -24.97 -5.13 -8.34
N LYS A 533 -25.23 -5.86 -9.45
CA LYS A 533 -25.24 -5.33 -10.83
C LYS A 533 -26.45 -4.45 -11.16
N TYR A 534 -27.63 -4.79 -10.68
CA TYR A 534 -28.87 -4.04 -10.96
C TYR A 534 -28.95 -2.63 -10.37
N LYS A 535 -27.86 -2.09 -9.83
CA LYS A 535 -27.78 -0.75 -9.24
C LYS A 535 -26.74 0.18 -9.85
N ASN A 536 -26.15 -0.23 -10.95
CA ASN A 536 -25.26 0.63 -11.72
C ASN A 536 -25.90 1.10 -13.04
N GLU A 537 -27.21 0.82 -13.24
CA GLU A 537 -28.04 1.40 -14.30
C GLU A 537 -29.04 2.41 -13.63
#